data_1971a09b6b91215c0fd429e4050d66d4
#
_entry.id   1971a09b6b91215c0fd429e4050d66d4
#
_cell.length_a   1.000
_cell.length_b   1.000
_cell.length_c   1.000
_cell.angle_alpha   90.00
_cell.angle_beta   90.00
_cell.angle_gamma   90.00
#
_symmetry.space_group_name_H-M   'P 1'
#
loop_
_entity.id
_entity.type
_entity.pdbx_description
1 polymer ?
#
loop_
_entity_poly.entity_id
_entity_poly.type
_entity_poly.pdbx_seq_one_letter_code
_entity_poly.pdbx_strand_id
1 'polypeptide(L)'
;AFNEEKSIASLIIQLKMKYQNIIVCDDGSSDLTGNIAKELGVIVITHKKNLGYGGAIRSIFLKARELQMDALVTFDADGQHRIEDIDLVLKPIKEDKADISIGSRFLENKSKIPKYRKIGIKTITGITNISTGLKISDSQSGFRCYNKKVLEEINPSDFGMGISTEILIKSKKMNLRIIEIPIVVLYEGDTSTQNPITHGASVILSTMKFVSIERPLSFYGIPGMILFCIGIFFTVWTL
;
A
#
# COMPACT_ATOMS: atom_id res chain seq x y z
N ALA A 1 -0.29 -12.28 3.86
CA ALA A 1 -0.83 -13.47 3.16
C ALA A 1 -2.27 -13.72 3.61
N PHE A 2 -3.12 -14.15 2.68
CA PHE A 2 -4.48 -14.62 2.96
C PHE A 2 -4.88 -15.65 1.91
N ASN A 3 -4.97 -16.92 2.30
CA ASN A 3 -5.25 -18.07 1.42
C ASN A 3 -4.25 -18.20 0.25
N GLU A 4 -2.96 -18.21 0.59
CA GLU A 4 -1.84 -18.25 -0.35
C GLU A 4 -1.02 -19.55 -0.21
N GLU A 5 -1.64 -20.67 0.17
CA GLU A 5 -0.95 -21.96 0.38
C GLU A 5 -0.16 -22.43 -0.84
N LYS A 6 -0.58 -22.02 -2.07
CA LYS A 6 0.07 -22.44 -3.32
C LYS A 6 1.38 -21.70 -3.58
N SER A 7 1.51 -20.45 -3.13
CA SER A 7 2.63 -19.55 -3.43
C SER A 7 3.59 -19.40 -2.25
N ILE A 8 3.06 -19.42 -1.01
CA ILE A 8 3.80 -19.02 0.20
C ILE A 8 5.05 -19.85 0.47
N ALA A 9 5.02 -21.17 0.22
CA ALA A 9 6.17 -22.03 0.45
C ALA A 9 7.35 -21.68 -0.45
N SER A 10 7.11 -21.57 -1.76
CA SER A 10 8.14 -21.22 -2.74
C SER A 10 8.72 -19.84 -2.46
N LEU A 11 7.85 -18.87 -2.12
CA LEU A 11 8.25 -17.53 -1.79
C LEU A 11 9.17 -17.47 -0.57
N ILE A 12 8.77 -18.12 0.53
CA ILE A 12 9.58 -18.13 1.77
C ILE A 12 10.93 -18.82 1.53
N ILE A 13 10.97 -19.95 0.83
CA ILE A 13 12.21 -20.66 0.52
C ILE A 13 13.17 -19.75 -0.25
N GLN A 14 12.71 -19.07 -1.29
CA GLN A 14 13.53 -18.17 -2.08
C GLN A 14 14.01 -16.96 -1.25
N LEU A 15 13.14 -16.38 -0.41
CA LEU A 15 13.50 -15.28 0.48
C LEU A 15 14.57 -15.71 1.50
N LYS A 16 14.47 -16.90 2.08
CA LYS A 16 15.44 -17.43 3.06
C LYS A 16 16.84 -17.64 2.46
N MET A 17 16.97 -17.78 1.16
CA MET A 17 18.28 -17.84 0.51
C MET A 17 19.05 -16.52 0.57
N LYS A 18 18.35 -15.39 0.80
CA LYS A 18 18.96 -14.05 0.79
C LYS A 18 18.76 -13.27 2.08
N TYR A 19 17.67 -13.52 2.81
CA TYR A 19 17.25 -12.72 3.96
C TYR A 19 17.01 -13.59 5.18
N GLN A 20 17.51 -13.16 6.34
CA GLN A 20 17.38 -13.89 7.61
C GLN A 20 16.06 -13.58 8.31
N ASN A 21 15.62 -12.32 8.28
CA ASN A 21 14.43 -11.85 8.98
C ASN A 21 13.25 -11.78 8.03
N ILE A 22 12.39 -12.78 8.09
CA ILE A 22 11.16 -12.86 7.31
C ILE A 22 9.98 -12.88 8.27
N ILE A 23 9.05 -11.95 8.09
CA ILE A 23 7.80 -11.87 8.84
C ILE A 23 6.66 -12.17 7.89
N VAL A 24 5.86 -13.15 8.20
CA VAL A 24 4.61 -13.46 7.50
C VAL A 24 3.44 -13.06 8.39
N CYS A 25 2.58 -12.18 7.90
CA CYS A 25 1.29 -11.93 8.52
C CYS A 25 0.23 -12.77 7.80
N ASP A 26 -0.21 -13.82 8.44
CA ASP A 26 -1.35 -14.63 8.03
C ASP A 26 -2.63 -13.96 8.51
N ASP A 27 -3.37 -13.35 7.58
CA ASP A 27 -4.55 -12.55 7.86
C ASP A 27 -5.82 -13.41 8.03
N GLY A 28 -5.72 -14.46 8.84
CA GLY A 28 -6.84 -15.33 9.16
C GLY A 28 -7.19 -16.28 8.01
N SER A 29 -6.19 -16.86 7.35
CA SER A 29 -6.39 -17.85 6.28
C SER A 29 -7.16 -19.07 6.78
N SER A 30 -7.97 -19.63 5.88
CA SER A 30 -8.69 -20.89 6.09
C SER A 30 -7.99 -22.12 5.50
N ASP A 31 -6.92 -21.89 4.73
CA ASP A 31 -6.08 -22.90 4.12
C ASP A 31 -4.79 -23.17 4.93
N LEU A 32 -3.80 -23.81 4.36
CA LEU A 32 -2.54 -24.16 5.01
C LEU A 32 -1.50 -23.01 5.04
N THR A 33 -1.83 -21.80 4.59
CA THR A 33 -0.89 -20.66 4.49
C THR A 33 -0.09 -20.44 5.78
N GLY A 34 -0.79 -20.26 6.91
CA GLY A 34 -0.15 -19.99 8.20
C GLY A 34 0.67 -21.17 8.71
N ASN A 35 0.20 -22.40 8.50
CA ASN A 35 0.90 -23.61 8.91
C ASN A 35 2.20 -23.80 8.13
N ILE A 36 2.16 -23.64 6.80
CA ILE A 36 3.35 -23.71 5.94
C ILE A 36 4.40 -22.69 6.37
N ALA A 37 3.99 -21.45 6.64
CA ALA A 37 4.92 -20.41 7.09
C ALA A 37 5.59 -20.76 8.42
N LYS A 38 4.84 -21.32 9.39
CA LYS A 38 5.36 -21.78 10.68
C LYS A 38 6.37 -22.91 10.52
N GLU A 39 6.04 -23.94 9.74
CA GLU A 39 6.92 -25.08 9.47
C GLU A 39 8.22 -24.66 8.77
N LEU A 40 8.17 -23.62 7.94
CA LEU A 40 9.35 -23.06 7.31
C LEU A 40 10.19 -22.19 8.26
N GLY A 41 9.81 -22.05 9.54
CA GLY A 41 10.61 -21.40 10.58
C GLY A 41 10.80 -19.89 10.38
N VAL A 42 9.81 -19.20 9.83
CA VAL A 42 9.77 -17.74 9.76
C VAL A 42 8.93 -17.18 10.90
N ILE A 43 9.05 -15.87 11.16
CA ILE A 43 8.21 -15.18 12.15
C ILE A 43 6.79 -15.08 11.60
N VAL A 44 5.81 -15.67 12.28
CA VAL A 44 4.41 -15.66 11.83
C VAL A 44 3.54 -14.89 12.81
N ILE A 45 2.80 -13.92 12.28
CA ILE A 45 1.70 -13.23 12.95
C ILE A 45 0.41 -13.85 12.42
N THR A 46 -0.44 -14.40 13.27
CA THR A 46 -1.72 -15.00 12.85
C THR A 46 -2.88 -14.19 13.40
N HIS A 47 -3.72 -13.66 12.53
CA HIS A 47 -4.98 -13.02 12.91
C HIS A 47 -6.07 -14.07 13.14
N LYS A 48 -6.94 -13.86 14.14
CA LYS A 48 -8.09 -14.75 14.41
C LYS A 48 -9.16 -14.71 13.31
N LYS A 49 -9.19 -13.66 12.52
CA LYS A 49 -10.09 -13.43 11.38
C LYS A 49 -9.42 -12.50 10.40
N ASN A 50 -9.88 -12.47 9.17
CA ASN A 50 -9.41 -11.52 8.16
C ASN A 50 -9.68 -10.08 8.63
N LEU A 51 -8.61 -9.30 8.78
CA LEU A 51 -8.64 -7.88 9.14
C LEU A 51 -8.42 -6.97 7.92
N GLY A 52 -8.11 -7.56 6.77
CA GLY A 52 -7.81 -6.87 5.53
C GLY A 52 -6.34 -6.46 5.40
N TYR A 53 -6.00 -6.03 4.18
CA TYR A 53 -4.63 -5.66 3.81
C TYR A 53 -3.99 -4.66 4.80
N GLY A 54 -4.74 -3.63 5.19
CA GLY A 54 -4.26 -2.64 6.15
C GLY A 54 -4.01 -3.23 7.54
N GLY A 55 -4.85 -4.17 7.98
CA GLY A 55 -4.64 -4.91 9.24
C GLY A 55 -3.34 -5.69 9.22
N ALA A 56 -3.03 -6.37 8.12
CA ALA A 56 -1.79 -7.10 7.93
C ALA A 56 -0.56 -6.18 7.94
N ILE A 57 -0.58 -5.08 7.17
CA ILE A 57 0.49 -4.09 7.15
C ILE A 57 0.73 -3.48 8.54
N ARG A 58 -0.34 -3.12 9.26
CA ARG A 58 -0.22 -2.61 10.62
C ARG A 58 0.48 -3.60 11.55
N SER A 59 0.09 -4.87 11.51
CA SER A 59 0.69 -5.92 12.34
C SER A 59 2.16 -6.16 12.01
N ILE A 60 2.54 -6.09 10.72
CA ILE A 60 3.92 -6.18 10.26
C ILE A 60 4.74 -4.98 10.78
N PHE A 61 4.20 -3.74 10.70
CA PHE A 61 4.87 -2.55 11.23
C PHE A 61 5.13 -2.67 12.73
N LEU A 62 4.13 -3.10 13.51
CA LEU A 62 4.27 -3.31 14.95
C LEU A 62 5.35 -4.36 15.26
N LYS A 63 5.37 -5.47 14.53
CA LYS A 63 6.36 -6.53 14.71
C LYS A 63 7.77 -6.10 14.32
N ALA A 64 7.91 -5.37 13.21
CA ALA A 64 9.21 -4.83 12.79
C ALA A 64 9.77 -3.84 13.82
N ARG A 65 8.91 -3.02 14.42
CA ARG A 65 9.27 -2.11 15.52
C ARG A 65 9.67 -2.87 16.78
N GLU A 66 8.91 -3.88 17.20
CA GLU A 66 9.24 -4.76 18.32
C GLU A 66 10.61 -5.40 18.18
N LEU A 67 10.92 -5.83 16.96
CA LEU A 67 12.21 -6.45 16.61
C LEU A 67 13.31 -5.43 16.34
N GLN A 68 13.05 -4.14 16.49
CA GLN A 68 13.98 -3.04 16.26
C GLN A 68 14.66 -3.08 14.88
N MET A 69 13.90 -3.42 13.83
CA MET A 69 14.43 -3.52 12.47
C MET A 69 14.85 -2.15 11.94
N ASP A 70 16.02 -2.08 11.28
CA ASP A 70 16.52 -0.86 10.64
C ASP A 70 15.77 -0.53 9.33
N ALA A 71 15.26 -1.55 8.68
CA ALA A 71 14.43 -1.41 7.47
C ALA A 71 13.38 -2.51 7.39
N LEU A 72 12.23 -2.20 6.80
CA LEU A 72 11.15 -3.14 6.49
C LEU A 72 10.82 -3.07 5.00
N VAL A 73 10.89 -4.20 4.31
CA VAL A 73 10.32 -4.34 2.97
C VAL A 73 8.98 -5.06 3.09
N THR A 74 7.92 -4.45 2.59
CA THR A 74 6.60 -5.09 2.44
C THR A 74 6.49 -5.74 1.07
N PHE A 75 5.87 -6.93 1.02
CA PHE A 75 5.83 -7.78 -0.14
C PHE A 75 4.56 -8.62 -0.13
N ASP A 76 3.83 -8.68 -1.25
CA ASP A 76 2.61 -9.48 -1.34
C ASP A 76 2.96 -10.96 -1.59
N ALA A 77 2.23 -11.87 -0.94
CA ALA A 77 2.53 -13.31 -0.98
C ALA A 77 1.92 -14.03 -2.20
N ASP A 78 1.29 -13.30 -3.12
CA ASP A 78 0.58 -13.83 -4.30
C ASP A 78 1.50 -14.25 -5.47
N GLY A 79 2.82 -14.09 -5.29
CA GLY A 79 3.81 -14.44 -6.31
C GLY A 79 3.90 -13.47 -7.49
N GLN A 80 3.19 -12.34 -7.48
CA GLN A 80 3.23 -11.37 -8.59
C GLN A 80 4.50 -10.51 -8.58
N HIS A 81 5.16 -10.37 -7.45
CA HIS A 81 6.37 -9.57 -7.32
C HIS A 81 7.64 -10.41 -7.48
N ARG A 82 8.64 -9.82 -8.11
CA ARG A 82 9.95 -10.45 -8.29
C ARG A 82 10.82 -10.23 -7.05
N ILE A 83 11.40 -11.31 -6.53
CA ILE A 83 12.27 -11.26 -5.34
C ILE A 83 13.54 -10.44 -5.62
N GLU A 84 14.03 -10.46 -6.86
CA GLU A 84 15.19 -9.68 -7.29
C GLU A 84 14.99 -8.18 -7.14
N ASP A 85 13.74 -7.69 -7.24
CA ASP A 85 13.41 -6.28 -7.12
C ASP A 85 13.49 -5.79 -5.65
N ILE A 86 13.57 -6.69 -4.65
CA ILE A 86 13.73 -6.33 -3.23
C ILE A 86 15.00 -5.50 -3.02
N ASP A 87 16.12 -5.92 -3.58
CA ASP A 87 17.38 -5.19 -3.42
C ASP A 87 17.32 -3.80 -4.08
N LEU A 88 16.58 -3.65 -5.17
CA LEU A 88 16.37 -2.36 -5.84
C LEU A 88 15.57 -1.39 -4.94
N VAL A 89 14.49 -1.88 -4.32
CA VAL A 89 13.64 -1.08 -3.42
C VAL A 89 14.35 -0.79 -2.10
N LEU A 90 15.19 -1.70 -1.61
CA LEU A 90 15.96 -1.54 -0.37
C LEU A 90 17.16 -0.58 -0.52
N LYS A 91 17.76 -0.50 -1.71
CA LYS A 91 18.98 0.27 -1.96
C LYS A 91 18.89 1.75 -1.55
N PRO A 92 17.86 2.54 -1.90
CA PRO A 92 17.79 3.94 -1.48
C PRO A 92 17.74 4.13 0.04
N ILE A 93 17.18 3.17 0.76
CA ILE A 93 17.13 3.19 2.23
C ILE A 93 18.53 2.91 2.82
N LYS A 94 19.23 1.89 2.31
CA LYS A 94 20.60 1.57 2.73
C LYS A 94 21.60 2.70 2.46
N GLU A 95 21.38 3.45 1.36
CA GLU A 95 22.23 4.59 0.97
C GLU A 95 21.80 5.91 1.61
N ASP A 96 20.84 5.90 2.55
CA ASP A 96 20.25 7.09 3.20
C ASP A 96 19.75 8.16 2.21
N LYS A 97 19.28 7.75 1.05
CA LYS A 97 18.70 8.64 0.03
C LYS A 97 17.21 8.84 0.19
N ALA A 98 16.52 7.91 0.87
CA ALA A 98 15.10 7.96 1.10
C ALA A 98 14.75 7.41 2.48
N ASP A 99 13.59 7.82 3.00
CA ASP A 99 12.97 7.26 4.19
C ASP A 99 11.92 6.20 3.79
N ILE A 100 11.31 6.39 2.61
CA ILE A 100 10.40 5.43 1.98
C ILE A 100 10.81 5.24 0.52
N SER A 101 10.92 4.00 0.09
CA SER A 101 11.09 3.61 -1.31
C SER A 101 9.86 2.82 -1.77
N ILE A 102 9.29 3.20 -2.91
CA ILE A 102 8.08 2.59 -3.48
C ILE A 102 8.43 1.93 -4.80
N GLY A 103 8.16 0.64 -4.92
CA GLY A 103 8.23 -0.05 -6.19
C GLY A 103 7.08 0.38 -7.09
N SER A 104 7.35 1.16 -8.13
CA SER A 104 6.34 1.66 -9.06
C SER A 104 6.25 0.81 -10.31
N ARG A 105 5.01 0.44 -10.68
CA ARG A 105 4.67 -0.29 -11.90
C ARG A 105 4.65 0.58 -13.16
N PHE A 106 4.75 1.91 -12.99
CA PHE A 106 4.51 2.88 -14.06
C PHE A 106 5.75 3.63 -14.54
N LEU A 107 6.89 3.54 -13.84
CA LEU A 107 8.13 4.24 -14.23
C LEU A 107 8.77 3.63 -15.49
N GLU A 108 8.75 2.30 -15.60
CA GLU A 108 9.16 1.61 -16.81
C GLU A 108 7.98 0.79 -17.29
N ASN A 109 7.42 1.04 -18.46
CA ASN A 109 6.20 0.39 -18.96
C ASN A 109 6.35 -1.14 -19.23
N LYS A 110 7.05 -1.86 -18.34
CA LYS A 110 7.32 -3.30 -18.44
C LYS A 110 6.21 -4.17 -17.84
N SER A 111 5.41 -3.63 -16.92
CA SER A 111 4.29 -4.36 -16.30
C SER A 111 3.07 -4.38 -17.24
N LYS A 112 2.55 -5.55 -17.57
CA LYS A 112 1.34 -5.72 -18.39
C LYS A 112 0.08 -5.55 -17.53
N ILE A 113 -0.22 -4.32 -17.08
CA ILE A 113 -1.36 -4.02 -16.21
C ILE A 113 -2.66 -3.98 -17.03
N PRO A 114 -3.73 -4.69 -16.62
CA PRO A 114 -5.06 -4.56 -17.24
C PRO A 114 -5.54 -3.11 -17.24
N LYS A 115 -6.16 -2.66 -18.35
CA LYS A 115 -6.56 -1.24 -18.55
C LYS A 115 -7.42 -0.70 -17.41
N TYR A 116 -8.40 -1.46 -16.92
CA TYR A 116 -9.28 -1.05 -15.83
C TYR A 116 -8.51 -0.84 -14.51
N ARG A 117 -7.55 -1.72 -14.17
CA ARG A 117 -6.68 -1.55 -12.98
C ARG A 117 -5.79 -0.32 -13.14
N LYS A 118 -5.21 -0.11 -14.31
CA LYS A 118 -4.38 1.07 -14.61
C LYS A 118 -5.14 2.38 -14.39
N ILE A 119 -6.39 2.46 -14.87
CA ILE A 119 -7.25 3.64 -14.67
C ILE A 119 -7.52 3.84 -13.17
N GLY A 120 -7.96 2.80 -12.46
CA GLY A 120 -8.24 2.88 -11.03
C GLY A 120 -7.04 3.36 -10.21
N ILE A 121 -5.87 2.74 -10.41
CA ILE A 121 -4.63 3.12 -9.71
C ILE A 121 -4.25 4.58 -10.01
N LYS A 122 -4.30 5.00 -11.27
CA LYS A 122 -3.97 6.38 -11.67
C LYS A 122 -4.93 7.41 -11.08
N THR A 123 -6.22 7.09 -11.01
CA THR A 123 -7.23 7.95 -10.37
C THR A 123 -6.93 8.15 -8.90
N ILE A 124 -6.70 7.06 -8.15
CA ILE A 124 -6.38 7.12 -6.72
C ILE A 124 -5.04 7.84 -6.49
N THR A 125 -4.04 7.56 -7.32
CA THR A 125 -2.74 8.25 -7.26
C THR A 125 -2.89 9.74 -7.53
N GLY A 126 -3.72 10.13 -8.50
CA GLY A 126 -4.04 11.54 -8.76
C GLY A 126 -4.65 12.24 -7.55
N ILE A 127 -5.64 11.62 -6.91
CA ILE A 127 -6.26 12.13 -5.68
C ILE A 127 -5.21 12.27 -4.56
N THR A 128 -4.36 11.24 -4.39
CA THR A 128 -3.28 11.25 -3.40
C THR A 128 -2.30 12.39 -3.65
N ASN A 129 -1.86 12.58 -4.90
CA ASN A 129 -0.93 13.65 -5.28
C ASN A 129 -1.51 15.04 -5.05
N ILE A 130 -2.78 15.25 -5.41
CA ILE A 130 -3.48 16.53 -5.17
C ILE A 130 -3.58 16.80 -3.67
N SER A 131 -3.93 15.81 -2.87
CA SER A 131 -4.12 15.99 -1.42
C SER A 131 -2.81 16.16 -0.65
N THR A 132 -1.72 15.52 -1.10
CA THR A 132 -0.43 15.56 -0.40
C THR A 132 0.57 16.55 -0.99
N GLY A 133 0.39 16.96 -2.26
CA GLY A 133 1.40 17.70 -3.02
C GLY A 133 2.60 16.84 -3.41
N LEU A 134 2.49 15.52 -3.30
CA LEU A 134 3.49 14.57 -3.82
C LEU A 134 3.40 14.47 -5.35
N LYS A 135 4.46 13.96 -5.96
CA LYS A 135 4.51 13.66 -7.40
C LYS A 135 4.93 12.21 -7.59
N ILE A 136 4.07 11.29 -7.13
CA ILE A 136 4.31 9.86 -7.26
C ILE A 136 3.48 9.29 -8.41
N SER A 137 3.96 8.19 -8.99
CA SER A 137 3.33 7.52 -10.12
C SER A 137 2.45 6.34 -9.69
N ASP A 138 2.72 5.74 -8.50
CA ASP A 138 2.03 4.56 -7.99
C ASP A 138 1.79 4.61 -6.46
N SER A 139 0.71 5.27 -6.05
CA SER A 139 0.33 5.33 -4.62
C SER A 139 -0.23 4.01 -4.07
N GLN A 140 -0.55 3.05 -4.94
CA GLN A 140 -1.23 1.81 -4.56
C GLN A 140 -0.32 0.58 -4.57
N SER A 141 0.96 0.75 -4.87
CA SER A 141 1.92 -0.34 -4.74
C SER A 141 2.08 -0.74 -3.27
N GLY A 142 1.94 -2.04 -2.98
CA GLY A 142 2.24 -2.64 -1.68
C GLY A 142 3.72 -2.97 -1.49
N PHE A 143 4.47 -3.02 -2.59
CA PHE A 143 5.90 -3.29 -2.56
C PHE A 143 6.69 -2.03 -2.21
N ARG A 144 7.02 -1.89 -0.94
CA ARG A 144 7.70 -0.71 -0.40
C ARG A 144 8.80 -1.09 0.57
N CYS A 145 9.77 -0.19 0.73
CA CYS A 145 10.71 -0.25 1.83
C CYS A 145 10.58 1.00 2.71
N TYR A 146 10.68 0.79 4.00
CA TYR A 146 10.60 1.80 5.05
C TYR A 146 11.84 1.73 5.91
N ASN A 147 12.46 2.87 6.25
CA ASN A 147 13.56 2.92 7.19
C ASN A 147 13.06 2.89 8.65
N LYS A 148 13.99 2.79 9.60
CA LYS A 148 13.71 2.75 11.04
C LYS A 148 12.88 3.96 11.50
N LYS A 149 13.23 5.17 11.03
CA LYS A 149 12.51 6.40 11.37
C LYS A 149 11.03 6.30 11.02
N VAL A 150 10.71 5.81 9.82
CA VAL A 150 9.31 5.59 9.39
C VAL A 150 8.61 4.57 10.27
N LEU A 151 9.28 3.48 10.62
CA LEU A 151 8.72 2.45 11.49
C LEU A 151 8.41 2.99 12.89
N GLU A 152 9.23 3.88 13.43
CA GLU A 152 9.06 4.47 14.76
C GLU A 152 7.98 5.56 14.77
N GLU A 153 7.96 6.44 13.77
CA GLU A 153 7.11 7.63 13.76
C GLU A 153 5.73 7.41 13.14
N ILE A 154 5.60 6.54 12.12
CA ILE A 154 4.32 6.29 11.45
C ILE A 154 3.59 5.15 12.12
N ASN A 155 2.38 5.44 12.63
CA ASN A 155 1.47 4.45 13.16
C ASN A 155 0.27 4.28 12.20
N PRO A 156 0.29 3.27 11.31
CA PRO A 156 -0.80 3.01 10.38
C PRO A 156 -2.07 2.60 11.15
N SER A 157 -3.23 3.09 10.72
CA SER A 157 -4.50 2.89 11.43
C SER A 157 -5.63 2.32 10.58
N ASP A 158 -5.57 2.45 9.25
CA ASP A 158 -6.57 1.89 8.35
C ASP A 158 -6.43 0.36 8.25
N PHE A 159 -7.55 -0.34 8.25
CA PHE A 159 -7.59 -1.80 8.05
C PHE A 159 -7.75 -2.18 6.59
N GLY A 160 -8.16 -1.25 5.74
CA GLY A 160 -8.40 -1.47 4.31
C GLY A 160 -7.20 -1.11 3.43
N MET A 161 -7.48 -1.03 2.13
CA MET A 161 -6.48 -0.64 1.11
C MET A 161 -6.06 0.83 1.21
N GLY A 162 -6.81 1.66 1.91
CA GLY A 162 -6.49 3.07 2.16
C GLY A 162 -5.22 3.28 2.96
N ILE A 163 -4.71 2.25 3.66
CA ILE A 163 -3.47 2.30 4.43
C ILE A 163 -2.27 2.77 3.59
N SER A 164 -2.22 2.39 2.31
CA SER A 164 -1.18 2.82 1.38
C SER A 164 -1.15 4.34 1.20
N THR A 165 -2.33 4.95 1.09
CA THR A 165 -2.51 6.40 1.00
C THR A 165 -2.30 7.07 2.36
N GLU A 166 -2.78 6.48 3.45
CA GLU A 166 -2.58 6.98 4.83
C GLU A 166 -1.10 7.15 5.15
N ILE A 167 -0.29 6.13 4.87
CA ILE A 167 1.17 6.18 5.09
C ILE A 167 1.79 7.35 4.31
N LEU A 168 1.40 7.57 3.04
CA LEU A 168 1.92 8.66 2.22
C LEU A 168 1.52 10.04 2.76
N ILE A 169 0.28 10.20 3.22
CA ILE A 169 -0.20 11.44 3.83
C ILE A 169 0.59 11.75 5.10
N LYS A 170 0.74 10.76 6.00
CA LYS A 170 1.52 10.91 7.23
C LYS A 170 2.99 11.22 6.93
N SER A 171 3.58 10.53 5.95
CA SER A 171 4.96 10.76 5.53
C SER A 171 5.20 12.17 5.02
N LYS A 172 4.25 12.70 4.24
CA LYS A 172 4.35 14.10 3.75
C LYS A 172 4.29 15.12 4.89
N LYS A 173 3.43 14.90 5.89
CA LYS A 173 3.35 15.77 7.07
C LYS A 173 4.65 15.81 7.87
N MET A 174 5.35 14.69 7.91
CA MET A 174 6.63 14.53 8.61
C MET A 174 7.84 14.92 7.74
N ASN A 175 7.61 15.44 6.52
CA ASN A 175 8.65 15.78 5.55
C ASN A 175 9.62 14.62 5.25
N LEU A 176 9.11 13.38 5.22
CA LEU A 176 9.91 12.20 4.90
C LEU A 176 10.24 12.17 3.40
N ARG A 177 11.44 11.70 3.08
CA ARG A 177 11.94 11.56 1.71
C ARG A 177 11.34 10.31 1.06
N ILE A 178 10.63 10.49 -0.05
CA ILE A 178 9.97 9.39 -0.77
C ILE A 178 10.58 9.29 -2.17
N ILE A 179 11.00 8.08 -2.56
CA ILE A 179 11.54 7.79 -3.89
C ILE A 179 10.76 6.64 -4.51
N GLU A 180 10.54 6.68 -5.82
CA GLU A 180 9.98 5.57 -6.58
C GLU A 180 11.07 4.82 -7.36
N ILE A 181 10.99 3.50 -7.38
CA ILE A 181 11.89 2.58 -8.07
C ILE A 181 11.07 1.78 -9.07
N PRO A 182 11.51 1.64 -10.32
CA PRO A 182 10.79 0.82 -11.28
C PRO A 182 10.83 -0.65 -10.89
N ILE A 183 9.66 -1.30 -10.88
CA ILE A 183 9.50 -2.73 -10.65
C ILE A 183 8.67 -3.38 -11.75
N VAL A 184 8.82 -4.69 -11.88
CA VAL A 184 7.99 -5.50 -12.79
C VAL A 184 7.03 -6.35 -11.98
N VAL A 185 5.72 -6.22 -12.25
CA VAL A 185 4.69 -7.08 -11.67
C VAL A 185 4.20 -8.06 -12.73
N LEU A 186 4.22 -9.33 -12.39
CA LEU A 186 3.79 -10.43 -13.24
C LEU A 186 2.29 -10.66 -13.02
N TYR A 187 1.48 -10.36 -14.01
CA TYR A 187 0.03 -10.64 -13.99
C TYR A 187 -0.22 -11.95 -14.75
N GLU A 188 0.21 -13.10 -14.18
CA GLU A 188 -0.03 -14.42 -14.75
C GLU A 188 -1.19 -15.09 -14.00
N GLY A 189 -2.29 -15.36 -14.72
CA GLY A 189 -3.47 -16.08 -14.20
C GLY A 189 -4.50 -15.22 -13.45
N ASP A 190 -5.64 -15.84 -13.13
CA ASP A 190 -6.73 -15.26 -12.34
C ASP A 190 -6.40 -15.33 -10.84
N THR A 191 -5.48 -14.50 -10.39
CA THR A 191 -5.02 -14.48 -8.98
C THR A 191 -5.82 -13.54 -8.08
N SER A 192 -6.80 -12.81 -8.61
CA SER A 192 -7.63 -11.89 -7.82
C SER A 192 -8.87 -12.61 -7.29
N THR A 193 -8.87 -12.96 -6.01
CA THR A 193 -10.02 -13.54 -5.30
C THR A 193 -11.15 -12.54 -5.04
N GLN A 194 -10.95 -11.25 -5.33
CA GLN A 194 -11.93 -10.19 -5.07
C GLN A 194 -12.50 -9.58 -6.36
N ASN A 195 -13.78 -9.21 -6.32
CA ASN A 195 -14.43 -8.50 -7.42
C ASN A 195 -13.75 -7.13 -7.64
N PRO A 196 -13.17 -6.85 -8.81
CA PRO A 196 -12.39 -5.63 -9.06
C PRO A 196 -13.16 -4.32 -8.85
N ILE A 197 -14.49 -4.34 -9.05
CA ILE A 197 -15.34 -3.15 -8.94
C ILE A 197 -15.57 -2.79 -7.46
N THR A 198 -15.94 -3.77 -6.64
CA THR A 198 -16.18 -3.54 -5.20
C THR A 198 -14.88 -3.19 -4.49
N HIS A 199 -13.78 -3.84 -4.89
CA HIS A 199 -12.46 -3.54 -4.37
C HIS A 199 -12.02 -2.11 -4.72
N GLY A 200 -12.12 -1.71 -5.99
CA GLY A 200 -11.79 -0.34 -6.43
C GLY A 200 -12.64 0.73 -5.72
N ALA A 201 -13.94 0.50 -5.55
CA ALA A 201 -14.83 1.41 -4.85
C ALA A 201 -14.42 1.59 -3.37
N SER A 202 -14.09 0.50 -2.67
CA SER A 202 -13.66 0.57 -1.26
C SER A 202 -12.36 1.38 -1.09
N VAL A 203 -11.39 1.22 -2.00
CA VAL A 203 -10.14 1.99 -1.99
C VAL A 203 -10.41 3.48 -2.21
N ILE A 204 -11.28 3.83 -3.17
CA ILE A 204 -11.65 5.23 -3.43
C ILE A 204 -12.31 5.83 -2.18
N LEU A 205 -13.29 5.14 -1.59
CA LEU A 205 -13.98 5.62 -0.39
C LEU A 205 -13.02 5.80 0.79
N SER A 206 -12.11 4.85 1.05
CA SER A 206 -11.10 4.98 2.10
C SER A 206 -10.17 6.17 1.82
N THR A 207 -9.70 6.34 0.59
CA THR A 207 -8.86 7.48 0.21
C THR A 207 -9.59 8.80 0.39
N MET A 208 -10.85 8.90 -0.06
CA MET A 208 -11.69 10.10 0.12
C MET A 208 -11.91 10.41 1.60
N LYS A 209 -12.16 9.39 2.44
CA LYS A 209 -12.29 9.56 3.89
C LYS A 209 -11.02 10.20 4.48
N PHE A 210 -9.83 9.69 4.16
CA PHE A 210 -8.59 10.27 4.65
C PHE A 210 -8.38 11.71 4.17
N VAL A 211 -8.61 11.98 2.88
CA VAL A 211 -8.49 13.33 2.31
C VAL A 211 -9.49 14.29 2.95
N SER A 212 -10.71 13.86 3.22
CA SER A 212 -11.74 14.69 3.85
C SER A 212 -11.40 15.08 5.29
N ILE A 213 -10.75 14.18 6.04
CA ILE A 213 -10.29 14.45 7.40
C ILE A 213 -9.07 15.38 7.39
N GLU A 214 -8.15 15.17 6.46
CA GLU A 214 -6.88 15.89 6.40
C GLU A 214 -7.00 17.30 5.81
N ARG A 215 -7.92 17.52 4.86
CA ARG A 215 -8.17 18.80 4.19
C ARG A 215 -9.66 19.13 4.09
N PRO A 216 -10.35 19.31 5.22
CA PRO A 216 -11.80 19.48 5.23
C PRO A 216 -12.25 20.72 4.45
N LEU A 217 -11.52 21.83 4.55
CA LEU A 217 -11.84 23.06 3.82
C LEU A 217 -11.74 22.87 2.30
N SER A 218 -10.73 22.18 1.81
CA SER A 218 -10.60 21.91 0.37
C SER A 218 -11.61 20.89 -0.12
N PHE A 219 -11.89 19.87 0.71
CA PHE A 219 -12.76 18.77 0.32
C PHE A 219 -14.25 19.12 0.36
N TYR A 220 -14.70 19.84 1.39
CA TYR A 220 -16.10 20.26 1.57
C TYR A 220 -16.32 21.71 1.25
N GLY A 221 -15.37 22.60 1.58
CA GLY A 221 -15.53 24.05 1.44
C GLY A 221 -15.57 24.50 -0.02
N ILE A 222 -14.68 24.01 -0.88
CA ILE A 222 -14.65 24.39 -2.30
C ILE A 222 -15.93 23.93 -3.02
N PRO A 223 -16.36 22.66 -2.97
CA PRO A 223 -17.63 22.25 -3.56
C PRO A 223 -18.84 22.98 -2.95
N GLY A 224 -18.86 23.20 -1.64
CA GLY A 224 -19.90 23.94 -0.95
C GLY A 224 -20.01 25.39 -1.44
N MET A 225 -18.87 26.08 -1.62
CA MET A 225 -18.83 27.44 -2.15
C MET A 225 -19.31 27.50 -3.61
N ILE A 226 -18.91 26.52 -4.43
CA ILE A 226 -19.39 26.44 -5.83
C ILE A 226 -20.91 26.26 -5.86
N LEU A 227 -21.46 25.32 -5.08
CA LEU A 227 -22.91 25.10 -5.00
C LEU A 227 -23.64 26.33 -4.46
N PHE A 228 -23.07 27.04 -3.48
CA PHE A 228 -23.61 28.29 -2.95
C PHE A 228 -23.67 29.39 -4.02
N CYS A 229 -22.60 29.58 -4.79
CA CYS A 229 -22.57 30.54 -5.90
C CYS A 229 -23.58 30.18 -7.00
N ILE A 230 -23.72 28.90 -7.33
CA ILE A 230 -24.74 28.41 -8.28
C ILE A 230 -26.13 28.71 -7.75
N GLY A 231 -26.39 28.47 -6.46
CA GLY A 231 -27.68 28.76 -5.83
C GLY A 231 -28.02 30.26 -5.88
N ILE A 232 -27.07 31.16 -5.56
CA ILE A 232 -27.25 32.59 -5.68
C ILE A 232 -27.56 33.00 -7.14
N PHE A 233 -26.79 32.46 -8.10
CA PHE A 233 -27.02 32.76 -9.52
C PHE A 233 -28.46 32.42 -9.95
N PHE A 234 -28.95 31.23 -9.63
CA PHE A 234 -30.31 30.85 -9.96
C PHE A 234 -31.36 31.68 -9.22
N THR A 235 -31.11 32.04 -7.97
CA THR A 235 -32.03 32.92 -7.21
C THR A 235 -32.18 34.30 -7.87
N VAL A 236 -31.02 34.89 -8.27
CA VAL A 236 -31.03 36.21 -8.96
C VAL A 236 -31.64 36.09 -10.38
N TRP A 237 -31.40 34.97 -11.07
CA TRP A 237 -31.97 34.76 -12.41
C TRP A 237 -33.51 34.62 -12.43
N THR A 238 -34.10 34.09 -11.33
CA THR A 238 -35.55 33.85 -11.24
C THR A 238 -36.32 35.00 -10.61
N LEU A 239 -35.68 36.05 -10.10
CA LEU A 239 -36.24 37.31 -9.66
C LEU A 239 -36.34 38.32 -10.82
#